data_3bacae20598a0ca4348acf6fd1a1793f
#
_entry.id   3bacae20598a0ca4348acf6fd1a1793f
#
_cell.length_a   1.000
_cell.length_b   1.000
_cell.length_c   1.000
_cell.angle_alpha   90.00
_cell.angle_beta   90.00
_cell.angle_gamma   90.00
#
_symmetry.space_group_name_H-M   'P 1'
#
loop_
_entity.id
_entity.type
_entity.pdbx_description
1 polymer ?
#
loop_
_entity_poly.entity_id
_entity_poly.type
_entity_poly.pdbx_seq_one_letter_code
_entity_poly.pdbx_strand_id
1 'polypeptide(L)'
;MSDTGHVFPGGPVAVLELQRISVSKMSVGPLDNNVYLLQDHASGEQLMVDAAAEPERILAELKLGALVGIVTTHAHPDHFGALGAVTTATGVESMASTADAPSIDPRPERLLKHGEHIRFGSSRVEVIELRGHTDSGVALLYEGASGEPPLVFTGDSLFPGGIGKTSGGDDFDQLIDDVDNRLFRRLPDATLILPGHGDNTTLGSERPNLPEWRERRW
;
A
#
# COMPACT_ATOMS: atom_id res chain seq x y z
N MET A 1 11.69 16.86 12.22
CA MET A 1 11.02 15.77 12.93
C MET A 1 10.47 14.88 11.82
N SER A 2 10.89 13.62 11.76
CA SER A 2 10.30 12.67 10.79
C SER A 2 8.85 12.46 11.22
N ASP A 3 7.92 12.91 10.38
CA ASP A 3 6.52 12.54 10.55
C ASP A 3 6.42 11.03 10.32
N THR A 4 6.29 10.27 11.39
CA THR A 4 6.17 8.80 11.33
C THR A 4 4.84 8.36 10.71
N GLY A 5 3.93 9.32 10.44
CA GLY A 5 2.58 9.05 9.98
C GLY A 5 1.81 8.13 10.93
N HIS A 6 2.05 8.30 12.23
CA HIS A 6 1.41 7.48 13.27
C HIS A 6 -0.11 7.71 13.28
N VAL A 7 -0.85 6.63 13.17
CA VAL A 7 -2.31 6.57 13.32
C VAL A 7 -2.67 5.40 14.23
N PHE A 8 -3.87 5.40 14.80
CA PHE A 8 -4.35 4.31 15.65
C PHE A 8 -5.85 4.05 15.40
N PRO A 9 -6.36 2.85 15.66
CA PRO A 9 -7.77 2.49 15.43
C PRO A 9 -8.71 3.48 16.14
N GLY A 10 -9.68 4.02 15.39
CA GLY A 10 -10.60 5.04 15.89
C GLY A 10 -10.01 6.44 16.05
N GLY A 11 -8.71 6.63 15.80
CA GLY A 11 -8.03 7.92 15.85
C GLY A 11 -8.30 8.82 14.64
N PRO A 12 -7.77 10.06 14.63
CA PRO A 12 -7.92 10.94 13.49
C PRO A 12 -7.20 10.41 12.25
N VAL A 13 -7.67 10.81 11.07
CA VAL A 13 -6.99 10.57 9.80
C VAL A 13 -5.77 11.49 9.73
N ALA A 14 -4.60 10.94 9.41
CA ALA A 14 -3.41 11.72 9.09
C ALA A 14 -3.41 12.05 7.60
N VAL A 15 -3.05 13.29 7.24
CA VAL A 15 -3.00 13.74 5.85
C VAL A 15 -1.61 14.21 5.51
N LEU A 16 -1.02 13.62 4.47
CA LEU A 16 0.22 14.06 3.85
C LEU A 16 -0.12 14.84 2.58
N GLU A 17 0.20 16.13 2.58
CA GLU A 17 0.00 17.01 1.43
C GLU A 17 1.24 17.04 0.55
N LEU A 18 1.08 16.78 -0.75
CA LEU A 18 2.07 16.89 -1.80
C LEU A 18 1.61 17.88 -2.88
N GLN A 19 2.46 18.19 -3.84
CA GLN A 19 2.12 19.21 -4.87
C GLN A 19 0.91 18.83 -5.73
N ARG A 20 0.74 17.54 -6.06
CA ARG A 20 -0.30 17.07 -6.98
C ARG A 20 -1.35 16.19 -6.34
N ILE A 21 -1.02 15.57 -5.22
CA ILE A 21 -1.93 14.67 -4.50
C ILE A 21 -1.89 14.96 -3.01
N SER A 22 -2.95 14.59 -2.31
CA SER A 22 -2.92 14.33 -0.88
C SER A 22 -3.07 12.83 -0.61
N VAL A 23 -2.47 12.37 0.47
CA VAL A 23 -2.59 10.99 0.95
C VAL A 23 -3.18 11.02 2.34
N SER A 24 -4.40 10.53 2.48
CA SER A 24 -5.03 10.29 3.78
C SER A 24 -4.66 8.89 4.25
N LYS A 25 -4.21 8.76 5.50
CA LYS A 25 -3.91 7.50 6.18
C LYS A 25 -4.82 7.37 7.38
N MET A 26 -5.51 6.24 7.51
CA MET A 26 -6.30 5.89 8.68
C MET A 26 -5.97 4.47 9.13
N SER A 27 -6.01 4.25 10.45
CA SER A 27 -5.91 2.90 11.01
C SER A 27 -7.31 2.37 11.29
N VAL A 28 -7.56 1.11 10.91
CA VAL A 28 -8.85 0.43 11.08
C VAL A 28 -8.65 -0.99 11.61
N GLY A 29 -9.66 -1.50 12.29
CA GLY A 29 -9.72 -2.89 12.77
C GLY A 29 -8.78 -3.21 13.92
N PRO A 30 -8.85 -4.44 14.45
CA PRO A 30 -8.10 -4.85 15.65
C PRO A 30 -6.63 -5.14 15.40
N LEU A 31 -6.21 -5.24 14.13
CA LEU A 31 -4.81 -5.48 13.74
C LEU A 31 -4.07 -4.20 13.33
N ASP A 32 -4.68 -3.02 13.53
CA ASP A 32 -4.09 -1.72 13.21
C ASP A 32 -3.74 -1.57 11.71
N ASN A 33 -4.65 -2.05 10.84
CA ASN A 33 -4.46 -1.98 9.39
C ASN A 33 -4.52 -0.53 8.88
N ASN A 34 -3.59 -0.19 8.04
CA ASN A 34 -3.57 1.09 7.35
C ASN A 34 -4.43 1.05 6.08
N VAL A 35 -5.38 1.95 5.98
CA VAL A 35 -6.10 2.28 4.75
C VAL A 35 -5.56 3.59 4.23
N TYR A 36 -5.22 3.63 2.93
CA TYR A 36 -4.76 4.87 2.30
C TYR A 36 -5.73 5.33 1.23
N LEU A 37 -5.93 6.65 1.17
CA LEU A 37 -6.74 7.30 0.16
C LEU A 37 -5.89 8.37 -0.52
N LEU A 38 -5.52 8.13 -1.77
CA LEU A 38 -4.76 9.07 -2.61
C LEU A 38 -5.76 9.93 -3.38
N GLN A 39 -5.65 11.25 -3.30
CA GLN A 39 -6.52 12.16 -4.04
C GLN A 39 -5.71 13.07 -4.95
N ASP A 40 -6.05 13.08 -6.24
CA ASP A 40 -5.51 14.03 -7.22
C ASP A 40 -6.11 15.42 -7.02
N HIS A 41 -5.27 16.44 -6.86
CA HIS A 41 -5.73 17.80 -6.59
C HIS A 41 -6.45 18.44 -7.77
N ALA A 42 -6.08 18.08 -9.01
CA ALA A 42 -6.63 18.71 -10.20
C ALA A 42 -8.03 18.21 -10.53
N SER A 43 -8.30 16.93 -10.36
CA SER A 43 -9.59 16.30 -10.68
C SER A 43 -10.45 16.03 -9.46
N GLY A 44 -9.83 15.85 -8.29
CA GLY A 44 -10.48 15.36 -7.09
C GLY A 44 -10.69 13.84 -7.07
N GLU A 45 -10.28 13.12 -8.13
CA GLU A 45 -10.38 11.66 -8.19
C GLU A 45 -9.51 11.00 -7.11
N GLN A 46 -10.01 9.89 -6.57
CA GLN A 46 -9.41 9.17 -5.45
C GLN A 46 -9.09 7.72 -5.84
N LEU A 47 -7.93 7.23 -5.40
CA LEU A 47 -7.54 5.82 -5.44
C LEU A 47 -7.38 5.31 -4.01
N MET A 48 -7.99 4.17 -3.67
CA MET A 48 -7.85 3.55 -2.37
C MET A 48 -6.83 2.41 -2.40
N VAL A 49 -6.08 2.26 -1.31
CA VAL A 49 -5.20 1.11 -1.04
C VAL A 49 -5.69 0.44 0.24
N ASP A 50 -6.07 -0.81 0.12
CA ASP A 50 -6.62 -1.71 1.12
C ASP A 50 -7.93 -1.22 1.77
N ALA A 51 -9.03 -1.85 1.41
CA ALA A 51 -10.31 -1.68 2.11
C ALA A 51 -10.39 -2.69 3.28
N ALA A 52 -9.58 -2.46 4.33
CA ALA A 52 -9.23 -3.43 5.35
C ALA A 52 -10.40 -3.78 6.29
N ALA A 53 -10.94 -2.80 7.00
CA ALA A 53 -12.03 -2.97 7.96
C ALA A 53 -12.83 -1.66 8.13
N GLU A 54 -13.88 -1.66 8.94
CA GLU A 54 -14.69 -0.47 9.30
C GLU A 54 -15.22 0.28 8.07
N PRO A 55 -16.04 -0.36 7.21
CA PRO A 55 -16.46 0.24 5.93
C PRO A 55 -17.16 1.58 6.08
N GLU A 56 -17.92 1.80 7.14
CA GLU A 56 -18.61 3.07 7.41
C GLU A 56 -17.62 4.21 7.62
N ARG A 57 -16.51 3.94 8.31
CA ARG A 57 -15.43 4.91 8.52
C ARG A 57 -14.70 5.22 7.23
N ILE A 58 -14.38 4.20 6.43
CA ILE A 58 -13.77 4.38 5.11
C ILE A 58 -14.68 5.23 4.22
N LEU A 59 -15.96 4.89 4.15
CA LEU A 59 -16.95 5.60 3.31
C LEU A 59 -17.15 7.07 3.73
N ALA A 60 -16.99 7.39 5.02
CA ALA A 60 -17.09 8.77 5.52
C ALA A 60 -15.95 9.67 5.01
N GLU A 61 -14.79 9.11 4.68
CA GLU A 61 -13.64 9.85 4.13
C GLU A 61 -13.70 10.02 2.60
N LEU A 62 -14.60 9.29 1.91
CA LEU A 62 -14.72 9.38 0.47
C LEU A 62 -15.49 10.63 0.05
N LYS A 63 -15.01 11.28 -1.00
CA LYS A 63 -15.81 12.26 -1.73
C LYS A 63 -16.75 11.52 -2.67
N LEU A 64 -18.02 11.89 -2.64
CA LEU A 64 -19.05 11.24 -3.43
C LEU A 64 -18.68 11.23 -4.93
N GLY A 65 -18.62 10.03 -5.53
CA GLY A 65 -18.31 9.84 -6.94
C GLY A 65 -16.86 10.08 -7.34
N ALA A 66 -15.95 10.31 -6.38
CA ALA A 66 -14.54 10.58 -6.68
C ALA A 66 -13.66 9.32 -6.69
N LEU A 67 -14.05 8.25 -6.01
CA LEU A 67 -13.28 7.01 -6.00
C LEU A 67 -13.30 6.36 -7.38
N VAL A 68 -12.12 6.05 -7.93
CA VAL A 68 -11.95 5.44 -9.26
C VAL A 68 -11.50 3.99 -9.21
N GLY A 69 -11.09 3.49 -8.04
CA GLY A 69 -10.70 2.10 -7.86
C GLY A 69 -10.15 1.81 -6.46
N ILE A 70 -10.11 0.53 -6.13
CA ILE A 70 -9.57 0.00 -4.87
C ILE A 70 -8.50 -1.02 -5.21
N VAL A 71 -7.28 -0.83 -4.72
CA VAL A 71 -6.20 -1.82 -4.84
C VAL A 71 -6.09 -2.58 -3.52
N THR A 72 -6.22 -3.90 -3.56
CA THR A 72 -5.85 -4.78 -2.46
C THR A 72 -4.41 -5.21 -2.65
N THR A 73 -3.56 -4.88 -1.68
CA THR A 73 -2.12 -5.13 -1.79
C THR A 73 -1.77 -6.61 -1.80
N HIS A 74 -2.48 -7.43 -1.03
CA HIS A 74 -2.28 -8.88 -0.94
C HIS A 74 -3.49 -9.62 -0.34
N ALA A 75 -3.46 -10.95 -0.37
CA ALA A 75 -4.63 -11.80 -0.07
C ALA A 75 -4.80 -12.17 1.42
N HIS A 76 -4.31 -11.38 2.38
CA HIS A 76 -4.66 -11.59 3.78
C HIS A 76 -6.00 -10.94 4.10
N PRO A 77 -6.92 -11.65 4.81
CA PRO A 77 -8.31 -11.21 5.02
C PRO A 77 -8.45 -9.85 5.70
N ASP A 78 -7.50 -9.45 6.51
CA ASP A 78 -7.50 -8.17 7.19
C ASP A 78 -7.22 -6.98 6.26
N HIS A 79 -6.75 -7.20 5.02
CA HIS A 79 -6.55 -6.15 4.01
C HIS A 79 -7.75 -5.92 3.08
N PHE A 80 -8.75 -6.80 3.12
CA PHE A 80 -9.94 -6.68 2.26
C PHE A 80 -11.28 -6.94 2.98
N GLY A 81 -11.30 -6.97 4.31
CA GLY A 81 -12.52 -7.27 5.08
C GLY A 81 -13.67 -6.30 4.83
N ALA A 82 -13.41 -5.05 4.45
CA ALA A 82 -14.41 -4.07 4.07
C ALA A 82 -14.65 -3.96 2.55
N LEU A 83 -13.87 -4.68 1.71
CA LEU A 83 -13.88 -4.54 0.25
C LEU A 83 -15.29 -4.70 -0.34
N GLY A 84 -16.02 -5.76 0.04
CA GLY A 84 -17.36 -6.01 -0.46
C GLY A 84 -18.38 -4.92 -0.11
N ALA A 85 -18.29 -4.35 1.10
CA ALA A 85 -19.16 -3.26 1.52
C ALA A 85 -18.83 -1.96 0.77
N VAL A 86 -17.54 -1.64 0.61
CA VAL A 86 -17.11 -0.41 -0.08
C VAL A 86 -17.41 -0.49 -1.58
N THR A 87 -17.12 -1.61 -2.26
CA THR A 87 -17.45 -1.79 -3.68
C THR A 87 -18.96 -1.75 -3.93
N THR A 88 -19.77 -2.36 -3.05
CA THR A 88 -21.22 -2.30 -3.13
C THR A 88 -21.75 -0.86 -3.01
N ALA A 89 -21.20 -0.08 -2.09
CA ALA A 89 -21.63 1.29 -1.84
C ALA A 89 -21.20 2.28 -2.93
N THR A 90 -20.04 2.04 -3.56
CA THR A 90 -19.43 2.98 -4.51
C THR A 90 -19.59 2.57 -5.97
N GLY A 91 -19.76 1.27 -6.23
CA GLY A 91 -19.81 0.72 -7.60
C GLY A 91 -18.46 0.73 -8.33
N VAL A 92 -17.32 0.93 -7.61
CA VAL A 92 -16.01 1.01 -8.25
C VAL A 92 -15.38 -0.36 -8.41
N GLU A 93 -14.50 -0.46 -9.41
CA GLU A 93 -13.70 -1.67 -9.68
C GLU A 93 -12.67 -1.92 -8.57
N SER A 94 -12.55 -3.18 -8.16
CA SER A 94 -11.48 -3.64 -7.29
C SER A 94 -10.36 -4.31 -8.08
N MET A 95 -9.13 -4.17 -7.59
CA MET A 95 -7.91 -4.56 -8.27
C MET A 95 -6.97 -5.32 -7.33
N ALA A 96 -6.32 -6.38 -7.80
CA ALA A 96 -5.25 -7.07 -7.09
C ALA A 96 -4.32 -7.79 -8.08
N SER A 97 -3.23 -8.38 -7.58
CA SER A 97 -2.36 -9.22 -8.41
C SER A 97 -3.11 -10.44 -8.97
N THR A 98 -2.59 -11.00 -10.05
CA THR A 98 -3.17 -12.20 -10.67
C THR A 98 -3.13 -13.43 -9.75
N ALA A 99 -2.07 -13.60 -8.96
CA ALA A 99 -1.92 -14.77 -8.09
C ALA A 99 -2.76 -14.65 -6.82
N ASP A 100 -2.84 -13.48 -6.21
CA ASP A 100 -3.59 -13.28 -4.96
C ASP A 100 -5.11 -13.13 -5.18
N ALA A 101 -5.55 -12.63 -6.35
CA ALA A 101 -6.97 -12.38 -6.64
C ALA A 101 -7.92 -13.57 -6.40
N PRO A 102 -7.54 -14.86 -6.62
CA PRO A 102 -8.41 -15.99 -6.31
C PRO A 102 -8.73 -16.17 -4.83
N SER A 103 -7.91 -15.62 -3.93
CA SER A 103 -8.04 -15.73 -2.47
C SER A 103 -8.71 -14.51 -1.84
N ILE A 104 -9.06 -13.49 -2.63
CA ILE A 104 -9.74 -12.26 -2.17
C ILE A 104 -11.24 -12.37 -2.45
N ASP A 105 -12.07 -12.01 -1.46
CA ASP A 105 -13.54 -12.01 -1.56
C ASP A 105 -14.13 -10.64 -1.18
N PRO A 106 -14.88 -9.96 -2.07
CA PRO A 106 -15.21 -10.36 -3.44
C PRO A 106 -14.00 -10.37 -4.35
N ARG A 107 -14.02 -11.30 -5.32
CA ARG A 107 -12.90 -11.43 -6.26
C ARG A 107 -12.70 -10.13 -7.05
N PRO A 108 -11.46 -9.59 -7.08
CA PRO A 108 -11.15 -8.39 -7.86
C PRO A 108 -11.47 -8.55 -9.35
N GLU A 109 -12.05 -7.52 -9.95
CA GLU A 109 -12.42 -7.49 -11.36
C GLU A 109 -11.22 -7.26 -12.27
N ARG A 110 -10.25 -6.43 -11.82
CA ARG A 110 -9.05 -6.11 -12.58
C ARG A 110 -7.81 -6.78 -11.99
N LEU A 111 -7.06 -7.48 -12.84
CA LEU A 111 -5.83 -8.16 -12.46
C LEU A 111 -4.62 -7.30 -12.82
N LEU A 112 -3.80 -6.97 -11.81
CA LEU A 112 -2.63 -6.11 -11.93
C LEU A 112 -1.38 -6.91 -12.30
N LYS A 113 -0.45 -6.24 -13.03
CA LYS A 113 0.84 -6.77 -13.41
C LYS A 113 1.96 -5.82 -13.01
N HIS A 114 3.13 -6.37 -12.73
CA HIS A 114 4.34 -5.60 -12.47
C HIS A 114 4.64 -4.60 -13.60
N GLY A 115 4.97 -3.36 -13.24
CA GLY A 115 5.25 -2.25 -14.17
C GLY A 115 4.01 -1.59 -14.77
N GLU A 116 2.81 -2.10 -14.50
CA GLU A 116 1.56 -1.44 -14.92
C GLU A 116 1.35 -0.13 -14.14
N HIS A 117 0.62 0.80 -14.76
CA HIS A 117 0.25 2.05 -14.09
C HIS A 117 -1.26 2.14 -13.89
N ILE A 118 -1.65 2.55 -12.68
CA ILE A 118 -3.04 2.87 -12.33
C ILE A 118 -3.16 4.40 -12.30
N ARG A 119 -4.12 4.94 -13.04
CA ARG A 119 -4.39 6.39 -13.13
C ARG A 119 -5.53 6.79 -12.21
N PHE A 120 -5.41 7.96 -11.61
CA PHE A 120 -6.46 8.68 -10.91
C PHE A 120 -6.28 10.18 -11.19
N GLY A 121 -7.19 10.74 -11.97
CA GLY A 121 -7.05 12.07 -12.51
C GLY A 121 -5.81 12.27 -13.38
N SER A 122 -5.04 13.29 -13.09
CA SER A 122 -3.76 13.57 -13.75
C SER A 122 -2.59 12.78 -13.17
N SER A 123 -2.80 12.12 -12.04
CA SER A 123 -1.80 11.36 -11.30
C SER A 123 -1.82 9.87 -11.64
N ARG A 124 -0.77 9.16 -11.25
CA ARG A 124 -0.66 7.71 -11.44
C ARG A 124 0.25 7.08 -10.39
N VAL A 125 0.05 5.81 -10.15
CA VAL A 125 0.97 4.94 -9.41
C VAL A 125 1.43 3.79 -10.30
N GLU A 126 2.67 3.33 -10.10
CA GLU A 126 3.21 2.13 -10.74
C GLU A 126 3.01 0.93 -9.81
N VAL A 127 2.59 -0.19 -10.36
CA VAL A 127 2.44 -1.47 -9.67
C VAL A 127 3.79 -2.18 -9.60
N ILE A 128 4.26 -2.46 -8.39
CA ILE A 128 5.47 -3.24 -8.13
C ILE A 128 5.07 -4.55 -7.46
N GLU A 129 5.26 -5.67 -8.14
CA GLU A 129 5.04 -6.99 -7.53
C GLU A 129 6.13 -7.31 -6.51
N LEU A 130 5.75 -7.79 -5.32
CA LEU A 130 6.64 -8.22 -4.23
C LEU A 130 6.13 -9.57 -3.72
N ARG A 131 6.86 -10.64 -4.02
CA ARG A 131 6.46 -12.04 -3.74
C ARG A 131 7.12 -12.56 -2.48
N GLY A 132 6.44 -13.45 -1.75
CA GLY A 132 6.97 -14.20 -0.60
C GLY A 132 6.21 -13.98 0.70
N HIS A 133 5.63 -12.80 0.95
CA HIS A 133 4.65 -12.62 2.03
C HIS A 133 3.32 -13.31 1.68
N THR A 134 2.88 -13.13 0.46
CA THR A 134 1.88 -13.95 -0.26
C THR A 134 2.47 -14.37 -1.62
N ASP A 135 1.72 -15.10 -2.43
CA ASP A 135 2.18 -15.59 -3.74
C ASP A 135 2.58 -14.43 -4.66
N SER A 136 1.89 -13.28 -4.57
CA SER A 136 2.17 -12.12 -5.40
C SER A 136 1.57 -10.83 -4.84
N GLY A 137 2.03 -10.38 -3.70
CA GLY A 137 1.68 -9.05 -3.18
C GLY A 137 2.09 -7.93 -4.13
N VAL A 138 1.39 -6.81 -4.10
CA VAL A 138 1.73 -5.61 -4.87
C VAL A 138 2.00 -4.43 -3.97
N ALA A 139 3.05 -3.67 -4.30
CA ALA A 139 3.28 -2.33 -3.81
C ALA A 139 2.92 -1.30 -4.88
N LEU A 140 2.57 -0.09 -4.46
CA LEU A 140 2.25 1.01 -5.36
C LEU A 140 3.26 2.13 -5.20
N LEU A 141 3.94 2.51 -6.28
CA LEU A 141 4.89 3.61 -6.31
C LEU A 141 4.25 4.87 -6.90
N TYR A 142 4.21 5.94 -6.12
CA TYR A 142 4.00 7.30 -6.60
C TYR A 142 5.35 8.02 -6.68
N GLU A 143 5.77 8.41 -7.88
CA GLU A 143 7.11 8.98 -8.09
C GLU A 143 7.30 10.39 -7.50
N GLY A 144 6.21 11.08 -7.13
CA GLY A 144 6.26 12.46 -6.68
C GLY A 144 6.38 13.47 -7.84
N ALA A 145 6.21 14.75 -7.51
CA ALA A 145 6.56 15.85 -8.39
C ALA A 145 8.05 16.22 -8.20
N SER A 146 8.57 17.12 -9.05
CA SER A 146 9.95 17.57 -8.93
C SER A 146 10.25 18.15 -7.55
N GLY A 147 11.23 17.59 -6.85
CA GLY A 147 11.63 18.00 -5.50
C GLY A 147 10.89 17.31 -4.35
N GLU A 148 9.92 16.45 -4.64
CA GLU A 148 9.26 15.61 -3.65
C GLU A 148 9.86 14.21 -3.60
N PRO A 149 9.91 13.56 -2.41
CA PRO A 149 10.32 12.17 -2.34
C PRO A 149 9.25 11.27 -2.96
N PRO A 150 9.64 10.13 -3.57
CA PRO A 150 8.68 9.09 -3.94
C PRO A 150 7.98 8.51 -2.72
N LEU A 151 6.76 8.00 -2.91
CA LEU A 151 6.00 7.24 -1.91
C LEU A 151 5.83 5.81 -2.40
N VAL A 152 6.00 4.82 -1.52
CA VAL A 152 5.68 3.42 -1.81
C VAL A 152 4.74 2.87 -0.75
N PHE A 153 3.55 2.46 -1.18
CA PHE A 153 2.58 1.73 -0.36
C PHE A 153 2.94 0.26 -0.48
N THR A 154 3.54 -0.29 0.56
CA THR A 154 4.20 -1.61 0.49
C THR A 154 3.31 -2.80 0.88
N GLY A 155 2.06 -2.53 1.34
CA GLY A 155 1.33 -3.58 2.03
C GLY A 155 2.21 -4.19 3.11
N ASP A 156 2.19 -5.49 3.22
CA ASP A 156 2.97 -6.22 4.23
C ASP A 156 4.33 -6.73 3.73
N SER A 157 4.87 -6.09 2.68
CA SER A 157 6.18 -6.52 2.15
C SER A 157 7.37 -5.86 2.84
N LEU A 158 7.23 -4.61 3.31
CA LEU A 158 8.30 -3.86 3.97
C LEU A 158 7.75 -2.94 5.05
N PHE A 159 8.33 -3.02 6.24
CA PHE A 159 7.99 -2.27 7.45
C PHE A 159 9.19 -1.55 8.05
N PRO A 160 9.00 -0.65 9.00
CA PRO A 160 10.07 -0.25 9.90
C PRO A 160 10.72 -1.48 10.56
N GLY A 161 12.04 -1.67 10.33
CA GLY A 161 12.83 -2.72 10.97
C GLY A 161 12.79 -4.09 10.30
N GLY A 162 12.11 -4.29 9.16
CA GLY A 162 12.13 -5.59 8.48
C GLY A 162 11.18 -5.74 7.30
N ILE A 163 11.30 -6.88 6.64
CA ILE A 163 10.32 -7.33 5.65
C ILE A 163 9.18 -8.08 6.34
N GLY A 164 8.06 -8.24 5.62
CA GLY A 164 6.90 -8.98 6.10
C GLY A 164 7.19 -10.43 6.42
N LYS A 165 6.38 -11.01 7.30
CA LYS A 165 6.47 -12.42 7.68
C LYS A 165 6.28 -13.31 6.44
N THR A 166 7.07 -14.37 6.34
CA THR A 166 6.99 -15.36 5.27
C THR A 166 6.70 -16.76 5.82
N SER A 167 6.21 -17.67 4.95
CA SER A 167 5.84 -19.03 5.36
C SER A 167 7.00 -20.01 5.38
N GLY A 168 8.12 -19.67 4.72
CA GLY A 168 9.29 -20.52 4.63
C GLY A 168 10.53 -19.79 4.15
N GLY A 169 11.66 -20.52 4.10
CA GLY A 169 12.94 -19.96 3.71
C GLY A 169 12.99 -19.45 2.27
N ASP A 170 12.38 -20.18 1.33
CA ASP A 170 12.35 -19.80 -0.07
C ASP A 170 11.48 -18.54 -0.28
N ASP A 171 10.38 -18.42 0.44
CA ASP A 171 9.52 -17.23 0.44
C ASP A 171 10.25 -16.02 1.00
N PHE A 172 11.04 -16.22 2.07
CA PHE A 172 11.88 -15.16 2.63
C PHE A 172 12.92 -14.67 1.60
N ASP A 173 13.65 -15.61 0.97
CA ASP A 173 14.66 -15.27 -0.03
C ASP A 173 14.03 -14.54 -1.21
N GLN A 174 12.85 -14.96 -1.64
CA GLN A 174 12.10 -14.29 -2.71
C GLN A 174 11.69 -12.87 -2.32
N LEU A 175 11.15 -12.67 -1.11
CA LEU A 175 10.68 -11.36 -0.67
C LEU A 175 11.83 -10.38 -0.47
N ILE A 176 12.91 -10.79 0.21
CA ILE A 176 14.06 -9.93 0.45
C ILE A 176 14.76 -9.56 -0.86
N ASP A 177 14.79 -10.47 -1.85
CA ASP A 177 15.36 -10.19 -3.17
C ASP A 177 14.48 -9.26 -4.00
N ASP A 178 13.16 -9.43 -3.99
CA ASP A 178 12.23 -8.51 -4.66
C ASP A 178 12.28 -7.11 -4.02
N VAL A 179 12.28 -7.00 -2.69
CA VAL A 179 12.41 -5.74 -1.96
C VAL A 179 13.74 -5.05 -2.25
N ASP A 180 14.88 -5.79 -2.20
CA ASP A 180 16.19 -5.23 -2.53
C ASP A 180 16.25 -4.74 -3.98
N ASN A 181 15.90 -5.59 -4.95
CA ASN A 181 16.05 -5.28 -6.36
C ASN A 181 15.05 -4.23 -6.87
N ARG A 182 13.79 -4.29 -6.40
CA ARG A 182 12.70 -3.46 -6.94
C ARG A 182 12.48 -2.17 -6.16
N LEU A 183 12.91 -2.09 -4.90
CA LEU A 183 12.81 -0.89 -4.08
C LEU A 183 14.18 -0.30 -3.73
N PHE A 184 15.02 -1.00 -2.97
CA PHE A 184 16.27 -0.43 -2.43
C PHE A 184 17.27 -0.05 -3.52
N ARG A 185 17.48 -0.87 -4.55
CA ARG A 185 18.43 -0.56 -5.63
C ARG A 185 17.89 0.43 -6.65
N ARG A 186 16.59 0.60 -6.70
CA ARG A 186 15.91 1.43 -7.69
C ARG A 186 15.60 2.83 -7.19
N LEU A 187 15.22 2.97 -5.92
CA LEU A 187 14.65 4.20 -5.37
C LEU A 187 15.64 4.90 -4.41
N PRO A 188 15.57 6.24 -4.31
CA PRO A 188 16.43 7.01 -3.42
C PRO A 188 16.09 6.79 -1.94
N ASP A 189 17.07 7.10 -1.06
CA ASP A 189 16.92 6.98 0.40
C ASP A 189 15.77 7.81 0.98
N ALA A 190 15.44 8.93 0.34
CA ALA A 190 14.33 9.79 0.76
C ALA A 190 12.95 9.18 0.48
N THR A 191 12.85 8.05 -0.23
CA THR A 191 11.57 7.39 -0.51
C THR A 191 10.85 7.04 0.78
N LEU A 192 9.61 7.53 0.93
CA LEU A 192 8.76 7.24 2.08
C LEU A 192 8.04 5.90 1.87
N ILE A 193 8.11 5.04 2.86
CA ILE A 193 7.46 3.74 2.91
C ILE A 193 6.21 3.82 3.77
N LEU A 194 5.08 3.41 3.19
CA LEU A 194 3.75 3.42 3.78
C LEU A 194 3.25 1.97 3.85
N PRO A 195 3.46 1.27 4.99
CA PRO A 195 3.16 -0.16 5.12
C PRO A 195 1.68 -0.43 5.38
N GLY A 196 1.30 -1.71 5.30
CA GLY A 196 -0.06 -2.17 5.60
C GLY A 196 -0.47 -2.04 7.06
N HIS A 197 0.49 -1.91 7.99
CA HIS A 197 0.25 -1.71 9.43
C HIS A 197 1.25 -0.72 10.02
N GLY A 198 0.85 -0.03 11.10
CA GLY A 198 1.73 0.77 11.94
C GLY A 198 2.33 2.00 11.24
N ASP A 199 3.52 2.39 11.65
CA ASP A 199 4.17 3.64 11.28
C ASP A 199 4.85 3.59 9.91
N ASN A 200 5.06 4.77 9.33
CA ASN A 200 5.85 4.95 8.12
C ASN A 200 7.35 4.89 8.41
N THR A 201 8.15 4.61 7.38
CA THR A 201 9.61 4.71 7.43
C THR A 201 10.16 5.27 6.12
N THR A 202 11.48 5.29 5.94
CA THR A 202 12.13 5.64 4.68
C THR A 202 13.09 4.54 4.24
N LEU A 203 13.33 4.40 2.93
CA LEU A 203 14.33 3.45 2.44
C LEU A 203 15.72 3.72 3.04
N GLY A 204 16.08 4.98 3.26
CA GLY A 204 17.37 5.35 3.86
C GLY A 204 17.51 4.87 5.30
N SER A 205 16.42 4.85 6.08
CA SER A 205 16.42 4.32 7.46
C SER A 205 16.59 2.81 7.49
N GLU A 206 16.03 2.12 6.51
CA GLU A 206 15.99 0.64 6.48
C GLU A 206 17.18 0.02 5.73
N ARG A 207 17.74 0.70 4.74
CA ARG A 207 18.84 0.20 3.89
C ARG A 207 20.04 -0.35 4.66
N PRO A 208 20.52 0.27 5.75
CA PRO A 208 21.66 -0.26 6.52
C PRO A 208 21.39 -1.63 7.15
N ASN A 209 20.11 -2.00 7.34
CA ASN A 209 19.69 -3.20 8.05
C ASN A 209 19.54 -4.43 7.13
N LEU A 210 19.57 -4.25 5.81
CA LEU A 210 19.41 -5.35 4.83
C LEU A 210 20.38 -6.53 5.04
N PRO A 211 21.69 -6.34 5.34
CA PRO A 211 22.58 -7.47 5.60
C PRO A 211 22.15 -8.27 6.84
N GLU A 212 21.73 -7.59 7.91
CA GLU A 212 21.27 -8.24 9.13
C GLU A 212 19.96 -9.02 8.85
N TRP A 213 19.02 -8.45 8.10
CA TRP A 213 17.78 -9.15 7.75
C TRP A 213 18.04 -10.45 6.98
N ARG A 214 19.00 -10.42 6.03
CA ARG A 214 19.40 -11.61 5.27
C ARG A 214 20.04 -12.68 6.16
N GLU A 215 20.79 -12.29 7.18
CA GLU A 215 21.45 -13.20 8.12
C GLU A 215 20.42 -13.84 9.08
N ARG A 216 19.56 -13.05 9.70
CA ARG A 216 18.58 -13.55 10.68
C ARG A 216 17.36 -14.25 10.06
N ARG A 217 17.03 -13.95 8.79
CA ARG A 217 15.96 -14.59 7.98
C ARG A 217 14.54 -14.44 8.57
N TRP A 218 14.22 -13.30 9.13
CA TRP A 218 12.86 -12.93 9.60
C TRP A 218 12.72 -11.40 9.73
#